data_ab708870120b83efac989f445d7b0a2c
#
_entry.id   ab708870120b83efac989f445d7b0a2c
#
_cell.length_a   1.000
_cell.length_b   1.000
_cell.length_c   1.000
_cell.angle_alpha   90.00
_cell.angle_beta   90.00
_cell.angle_gamma   90.00
#
_symmetry.space_group_name_H-M   'P 1'
#
loop_
_entity.id
_entity.type
_entity.pdbx_description
1 polymer ?
#
loop_
_entity_poly.entity_id
_entity_poly.type
_entity_poly.pdbx_seq_one_letter_code
_entity_poly.pdbx_strand_id
1 'polypeptide(L)'
;MTNEIRSLKSRLIGDPLPSEKLEGQLLPKHLALPIFASDPLSSVAYAPQELLMILLLGGMAFLTFAPWVAALVVLLLVVVVASYRQLIKAYPSGGGDYEVAHRNLGEKAGLVVASALLVDYVMTVAVSVASGVDNIISAVPELAPVRVELAIFFVIALAAVNLRGVRESSKACLLYTSPSPRDS
;
A
#
# COMPACT_ATOMS: atom_id res chain seq x y z
N MET A 1 -2.15 15.76 -35.01
CA MET A 1 -2.23 14.51 -34.20
C MET A 1 -1.29 14.49 -33.01
N THR A 2 -0.04 14.93 -33.13
CA THR A 2 0.95 14.96 -32.02
C THR A 2 0.64 15.97 -30.92
N ASN A 3 0.04 17.11 -31.21
CA ASN A 3 -0.27 18.15 -30.21
C ASN A 3 -1.48 17.82 -29.34
N GLU A 4 -2.48 17.11 -29.86
CA GLU A 4 -3.64 16.68 -29.07
C GLU A 4 -3.28 15.57 -28.08
N ILE A 5 -2.42 14.63 -28.49
CA ILE A 5 -1.93 13.56 -27.61
C ILE A 5 -1.07 14.16 -26.47
N ARG A 6 -0.27 15.18 -26.77
CA ARG A 6 0.50 15.92 -25.78
C ARG A 6 -0.39 16.69 -24.80
N SER A 7 -1.45 17.32 -25.29
CA SER A 7 -2.43 18.03 -24.47
C SER A 7 -3.25 17.07 -23.58
N LEU A 8 -3.65 15.92 -24.09
CA LEU A 8 -4.33 14.86 -23.32
C LEU A 8 -3.39 14.26 -22.26
N LYS A 9 -2.13 14.01 -22.63
CA LYS A 9 -1.12 13.50 -21.70
C LYS A 9 -0.84 14.49 -20.56
N SER A 10 -0.68 15.79 -20.88
CA SER A 10 -0.47 16.84 -19.88
C SER A 10 -1.69 17.01 -18.96
N ARG A 11 -2.91 16.84 -19.48
CA ARG A 11 -4.15 16.90 -18.67
C ARG A 11 -4.36 15.67 -17.78
N LEU A 12 -3.92 14.48 -18.22
CA LEU A 12 -4.10 13.22 -17.49
C LEU A 12 -2.97 12.95 -16.49
N ILE A 13 -1.72 13.24 -16.87
CA ILE A 13 -0.52 12.87 -16.10
C ILE A 13 0.15 14.10 -15.45
N GLY A 14 -0.21 15.32 -15.87
CA GLY A 14 0.47 16.56 -15.49
C GLY A 14 1.74 16.80 -16.30
N ASP A 15 2.31 17.98 -16.15
CA ASP A 15 3.58 18.32 -16.79
C ASP A 15 4.76 17.72 -16.01
N PRO A 16 5.80 17.21 -16.70
CA PRO A 16 6.97 16.63 -16.03
C PRO A 16 7.66 17.69 -15.18
N LEU A 17 7.91 17.35 -13.92
CA LEU A 17 8.67 18.21 -13.01
C LEU A 17 10.13 18.27 -13.45
N PRO A 18 10.78 19.45 -13.45
CA PRO A 18 12.22 19.56 -13.68
C PRO A 18 13.00 18.72 -12.66
N SER A 19 14.04 17.99 -13.12
CA SER A 19 14.83 17.09 -12.27
C SER A 19 15.45 17.80 -11.05
N GLU A 20 15.75 19.09 -11.17
CA GLU A 20 16.26 19.92 -10.07
C GLU A 20 15.27 20.13 -8.92
N LYS A 21 13.97 19.97 -9.18
CA LYS A 21 12.91 20.07 -8.16
C LYS A 21 12.60 18.73 -7.50
N LEU A 22 13.14 17.63 -8.01
CA LEU A 22 12.96 16.29 -7.44
C LEU A 22 13.89 16.03 -6.25
N GLU A 23 15.09 16.63 -6.26
CA GLU A 23 16.02 16.57 -5.15
C GLU A 23 15.53 17.50 -4.02
N GLY A 24 15.00 16.92 -2.96
CA GLY A 24 14.63 17.65 -1.74
C GLY A 24 13.14 17.95 -1.52
N GLN A 25 12.22 17.40 -2.31
CA GLN A 25 10.79 17.48 -1.97
C GLN A 25 10.47 16.57 -0.78
N LEU A 26 10.79 17.03 0.42
CA LEU A 26 10.25 16.45 1.64
C LEU A 26 8.74 16.70 1.66
N LEU A 27 7.97 15.62 1.62
CA LEU A 27 6.52 15.71 1.84
C LEU A 27 6.26 16.23 3.25
N PRO A 28 5.39 17.23 3.42
CA PRO A 28 5.00 17.67 4.74
C PRO A 28 4.38 16.49 5.52
N LYS A 29 4.63 16.42 6.82
CA LYS A 29 4.27 15.25 7.67
C LYS A 29 2.80 14.86 7.57
N HIS A 30 1.90 15.83 7.42
CA HIS A 30 0.45 15.57 7.28
C HIS A 30 0.07 14.90 5.95
N LEU A 31 0.90 15.02 4.90
CA LEU A 31 0.72 14.30 3.63
C LEU A 31 1.48 12.97 3.60
N ALA A 32 2.64 12.90 4.26
CA ALA A 32 3.44 11.69 4.32
C ALA A 32 2.76 10.59 5.16
N LEU A 33 2.11 10.97 6.27
CA LEU A 33 1.49 10.01 7.18
C LEU A 33 0.42 9.14 6.50
N PRO A 34 -0.58 9.68 5.79
CA PRO A 34 -1.58 8.85 5.10
C PRO A 34 -0.99 7.93 4.04
N ILE A 35 0.04 8.38 3.31
CA ILE A 35 0.68 7.59 2.26
C ILE A 35 1.41 6.39 2.86
N PHE A 36 2.27 6.65 3.85
CA PHE A 36 3.12 5.60 4.44
C PHE A 36 2.39 4.74 5.47
N ALA A 37 1.28 5.23 6.05
CA ALA A 37 0.47 4.45 6.98
C ALA A 37 -0.62 3.63 6.28
N SER A 38 -0.99 3.93 5.03
CA SER A 38 -2.07 3.23 4.32
C SER A 38 -1.78 1.75 4.12
N ASP A 39 -0.55 1.40 3.78
CA ASP A 39 -0.14 0.01 3.55
C ASP A 39 -0.21 -0.84 4.83
N PRO A 40 0.43 -0.46 5.95
CA PRO A 40 0.26 -1.17 7.22
C PRO A 40 -1.21 -1.23 7.69
N LEU A 41 -1.98 -0.15 7.50
CA LEU A 41 -3.39 -0.12 7.91
C LEU A 41 -4.27 -1.08 7.10
N SER A 42 -4.05 -1.18 5.79
CA SER A 42 -4.78 -2.13 4.94
C SER A 42 -4.47 -3.57 5.36
N SER A 43 -3.21 -3.88 5.64
CA SER A 43 -2.78 -5.20 6.12
C SER A 43 -3.41 -5.56 7.48
N VAL A 44 -3.50 -4.61 8.41
CA VAL A 44 -4.21 -4.81 9.69
C VAL A 44 -5.70 -5.06 9.48
N ALA A 45 -6.29 -4.51 8.43
CA ALA A 45 -7.72 -4.71 8.13
C ALA A 45 -8.01 -6.10 7.55
N TYR A 46 -7.26 -6.55 6.52
CA TYR A 46 -7.58 -7.80 5.83
C TYR A 46 -6.88 -9.04 6.42
N ALA A 47 -5.67 -8.91 6.99
CA ALA A 47 -4.93 -10.08 7.46
C ALA A 47 -5.64 -10.87 8.58
N PRO A 48 -6.30 -10.26 9.59
CA PRO A 48 -7.10 -11.01 10.56
C PRO A 48 -8.26 -11.75 9.93
N GLN A 49 -8.92 -11.17 8.92
CA GLN A 49 -10.02 -11.81 8.21
C GLN A 49 -9.55 -13.05 7.47
N GLU A 50 -8.48 -12.96 6.69
CA GLU A 50 -7.90 -14.08 5.95
C GLU A 50 -7.43 -15.19 6.91
N LEU A 51 -6.79 -14.82 8.00
CA LEU A 51 -6.33 -15.76 9.01
C LEU A 51 -7.49 -16.53 9.65
N LEU A 52 -8.57 -15.85 10.00
CA LEU A 52 -9.77 -16.47 10.55
C LEU A 52 -10.44 -17.39 9.52
N MET A 53 -10.50 -16.99 8.24
CA MET A 53 -11.01 -17.85 7.17
C MET A 53 -10.22 -19.13 7.04
N ILE A 54 -8.88 -19.08 7.06
CA ILE A 54 -8.02 -20.26 7.00
C ILE A 54 -8.24 -21.16 8.22
N LEU A 55 -8.34 -20.59 9.42
CA LEU A 55 -8.60 -21.38 10.64
C LEU A 55 -9.98 -22.06 10.58
N LEU A 56 -10.99 -21.39 10.04
CA LEU A 56 -12.33 -21.96 9.86
C LEU A 56 -12.34 -23.13 8.86
N LEU A 57 -11.48 -23.13 7.83
CA LEU A 57 -11.35 -24.27 6.92
C LEU A 57 -10.87 -25.54 7.64
N GLY A 58 -10.10 -25.39 8.71
CA GLY A 58 -9.71 -26.51 9.58
C GLY A 58 -10.82 -26.97 10.56
N GLY A 59 -11.95 -26.24 10.61
CA GLY A 59 -13.07 -26.52 11.52
C GLY A 59 -13.04 -25.66 12.78
N MET A 60 -14.18 -25.62 13.49
CA MET A 60 -14.37 -24.78 14.68
C MET A 60 -13.34 -25.01 15.80
N ALA A 61 -12.78 -26.21 15.90
CA ALA A 61 -11.75 -26.54 16.88
C ALA A 61 -10.47 -25.71 16.67
N PHE A 62 -10.13 -25.35 15.42
CA PHE A 62 -8.94 -24.59 15.12
C PHE A 62 -9.03 -23.11 15.55
N LEU A 63 -10.23 -22.59 15.80
CA LEU A 63 -10.40 -21.24 16.35
C LEU A 63 -9.79 -21.08 17.76
N THR A 64 -9.58 -22.19 18.49
CA THR A 64 -8.88 -22.14 19.78
C THR A 64 -7.42 -21.70 19.65
N PHE A 65 -6.83 -21.84 18.46
CA PHE A 65 -5.47 -21.36 18.17
C PHE A 65 -5.40 -19.87 17.79
N ALA A 66 -6.54 -19.23 17.48
CA ALA A 66 -6.57 -17.84 17.06
C ALA A 66 -5.83 -16.88 18.01
N PRO A 67 -5.97 -16.94 19.35
CA PRO A 67 -5.24 -16.06 20.25
C PRO A 67 -3.72 -16.31 20.23
N TRP A 68 -3.28 -17.55 20.04
CA TRP A 68 -1.85 -17.88 19.94
C TRP A 68 -1.24 -17.34 18.65
N VAL A 69 -1.94 -17.49 17.54
CA VAL A 69 -1.51 -16.94 16.25
C VAL A 69 -1.49 -15.41 16.31
N ALA A 70 -2.51 -14.78 16.91
CA ALA A 70 -2.53 -13.35 17.13
C ALA A 70 -1.35 -12.87 17.97
N ALA A 71 -1.03 -13.56 19.07
CA ALA A 71 0.12 -13.26 19.91
C ALA A 71 1.44 -13.35 19.14
N LEU A 72 1.60 -14.38 18.29
CA LEU A 72 2.77 -14.54 17.44
C LEU A 72 2.92 -13.37 16.45
N VAL A 73 1.82 -12.97 15.80
CA VAL A 73 1.79 -11.84 14.88
C VAL A 73 2.17 -10.53 15.59
N VAL A 74 1.61 -10.28 16.78
CA VAL A 74 1.96 -9.10 17.59
C VAL A 74 3.44 -9.11 17.96
N LEU A 75 3.96 -10.25 18.40
CA LEU A 75 5.39 -10.39 18.71
C LEU A 75 6.26 -10.05 17.50
N LEU A 76 5.91 -10.59 16.33
CA LEU A 76 6.61 -10.34 15.07
C LEU A 76 6.58 -8.85 14.73
N LEU A 77 5.42 -8.20 14.84
CA LEU A 77 5.28 -6.76 14.60
C LEU A 77 6.17 -5.94 15.55
N VAL A 78 6.23 -6.29 16.82
CA VAL A 78 7.10 -5.60 17.80
C VAL A 78 8.57 -5.72 17.39
N VAL A 79 9.02 -6.92 17.00
CA VAL A 79 10.39 -7.16 16.53
C VAL A 79 10.69 -6.34 15.27
N VAL A 80 9.77 -6.35 14.30
CA VAL A 80 9.92 -5.58 13.04
C VAL A 80 10.01 -4.08 13.34
N VAL A 81 9.09 -3.53 14.14
CA VAL A 81 9.10 -2.10 14.51
C VAL A 81 10.39 -1.73 15.25
N ALA A 82 10.87 -2.56 16.18
CA ALA A 82 12.12 -2.33 16.86
C ALA A 82 13.31 -2.33 15.89
N SER A 83 13.34 -3.24 14.94
CA SER A 83 14.35 -3.33 13.88
C SER A 83 14.34 -2.08 12.99
N TYR A 84 13.15 -1.66 12.51
CA TYR A 84 13.04 -0.44 11.70
C TYR A 84 13.46 0.83 12.44
N ARG A 85 13.19 0.93 13.74
CA ARG A 85 13.70 2.07 14.55
C ARG A 85 15.22 2.16 14.58
N GLN A 86 15.91 1.02 14.56
CA GLN A 86 17.38 1.00 14.47
C GLN A 86 17.84 1.35 13.04
N LEU A 87 17.14 0.82 12.04
CA LEU A 87 17.44 1.04 10.64
C LEU A 87 17.36 2.52 10.24
N ILE A 88 16.32 3.23 10.65
CA ILE A 88 16.13 4.65 10.38
C ILE A 88 17.28 5.50 10.97
N LYS A 89 17.82 5.09 12.11
CA LYS A 89 18.98 5.76 12.73
C LYS A 89 20.28 5.48 11.98
N ALA A 90 20.44 4.27 11.45
CA ALA A 90 21.64 3.84 10.73
C ALA A 90 21.69 4.36 9.29
N TYR A 91 20.51 4.52 8.65
CA TYR A 91 20.36 4.93 7.24
C TYR A 91 19.44 6.15 7.10
N PRO A 92 19.87 7.33 7.51
CA PRO A 92 19.04 8.54 7.45
C PRO A 92 18.72 9.02 6.03
N SER A 93 19.50 8.56 5.04
CA SER A 93 19.28 8.84 3.62
C SER A 93 18.06 8.12 3.03
N GLY A 94 17.46 7.17 3.77
CA GLY A 94 16.37 6.33 3.26
C GLY A 94 16.88 5.16 2.43
N GLY A 95 15.99 4.56 1.63
CA GLY A 95 16.31 3.43 0.73
C GLY A 95 15.82 2.07 1.23
N GLY A 96 15.40 1.98 2.48
CA GLY A 96 14.79 0.76 3.03
C GLY A 96 15.64 -0.50 2.88
N ASP A 97 14.98 -1.63 2.73
CA ASP A 97 15.61 -2.96 2.70
C ASP A 97 16.58 -3.13 1.53
N TYR A 98 16.28 -2.49 0.38
CA TYR A 98 17.17 -2.50 -0.78
C TYR A 98 18.53 -1.88 -0.46
N GLU A 99 18.53 -0.70 0.14
CA GLU A 99 19.78 0.03 0.45
C GLU A 99 20.63 -0.72 1.48
N VAL A 100 19.98 -1.31 2.47
CA VAL A 100 20.64 -2.13 3.48
C VAL A 100 21.27 -3.37 2.86
N ALA A 101 20.54 -4.08 2.02
CA ALA A 101 21.04 -5.26 1.32
C ALA A 101 22.16 -4.92 0.36
N HIS A 102 22.01 -3.86 -0.42
CA HIS A 102 22.99 -3.42 -1.39
C HIS A 102 24.33 -3.02 -0.73
N ARG A 103 24.26 -2.23 0.35
CA ARG A 103 25.47 -1.76 1.06
C ARG A 103 26.19 -2.85 1.86
N ASN A 104 25.45 -3.76 2.48
CA ASN A 104 26.04 -4.73 3.40
C ASN A 104 26.33 -6.09 2.75
N LEU A 105 25.52 -6.50 1.76
CA LEU A 105 25.59 -7.82 1.13
C LEU A 105 26.00 -7.73 -0.35
N GLY A 106 26.08 -6.52 -0.93
CA GLY A 106 26.49 -6.27 -2.28
C GLY A 106 25.35 -6.22 -3.30
N GLU A 107 25.72 -5.90 -4.56
CA GLU A 107 24.79 -5.60 -5.64
C GLU A 107 23.80 -6.74 -5.95
N LYS A 108 24.28 -7.99 -5.97
CA LYS A 108 23.42 -9.15 -6.25
C LYS A 108 22.32 -9.34 -5.21
N ALA A 109 22.66 -9.15 -3.93
CA ALA A 109 21.69 -9.22 -2.84
C ALA A 109 20.68 -8.06 -2.94
N GLY A 110 21.14 -6.86 -3.26
CA GLY A 110 20.25 -5.72 -3.53
C GLY A 110 19.24 -6.01 -4.64
N LEU A 111 19.69 -6.59 -5.77
CA LEU A 111 18.79 -6.96 -6.88
C LEU A 111 17.73 -8.01 -6.47
N VAL A 112 18.12 -8.99 -5.68
CA VAL A 112 17.16 -9.99 -5.16
C VAL A 112 16.11 -9.32 -4.29
N VAL A 113 16.53 -8.45 -3.37
CA VAL A 113 15.61 -7.70 -2.51
C VAL A 113 14.70 -6.78 -3.32
N ALA A 114 15.23 -6.07 -4.31
CA ALA A 114 14.44 -5.23 -5.21
C ALA A 114 13.38 -6.02 -5.96
N SER A 115 13.74 -7.21 -6.45
CA SER A 115 12.80 -8.10 -7.13
C SER A 115 11.71 -8.63 -6.20
N ALA A 116 12.07 -8.98 -4.98
CA ALA A 116 11.12 -9.42 -3.95
C ALA A 116 10.15 -8.29 -3.57
N LEU A 117 10.65 -7.07 -3.38
CA LEU A 117 9.82 -5.89 -3.11
C LEU A 117 8.85 -5.59 -4.25
N LEU A 118 9.30 -5.73 -5.50
CA LEU A 118 8.41 -5.53 -6.66
C LEU A 118 7.24 -6.53 -6.64
N VAL A 119 7.53 -7.81 -6.39
CA VAL A 119 6.49 -8.84 -6.27
C VAL A 119 5.55 -8.54 -5.11
N ASP A 120 6.09 -8.17 -3.96
CA ASP A 120 5.33 -7.82 -2.76
C ASP A 120 4.36 -6.66 -3.04
N TYR A 121 4.81 -5.60 -3.68
CA TYR A 121 3.95 -4.46 -4.04
C TYR A 121 2.83 -4.86 -5.00
N VAL A 122 3.12 -5.70 -6.00
CA VAL A 122 2.07 -6.20 -6.92
C VAL A 122 1.05 -7.03 -6.17
N MET A 123 1.50 -7.94 -5.30
CA MET A 123 0.62 -8.80 -4.51
C MET A 123 -0.22 -7.99 -3.52
N THR A 124 0.38 -7.01 -2.84
CA THR A 124 -0.32 -6.14 -1.90
C THR A 124 -1.46 -5.36 -2.58
N VAL A 125 -1.21 -4.79 -3.76
CA VAL A 125 -2.25 -4.11 -4.53
C VAL A 125 -3.36 -5.08 -4.94
N ALA A 126 -2.99 -6.27 -5.43
CA ALA A 126 -3.96 -7.27 -5.87
C ALA A 126 -4.89 -7.72 -4.72
N VAL A 127 -4.31 -8.05 -3.56
CA VAL A 127 -5.08 -8.47 -2.37
C VAL A 127 -5.94 -7.34 -1.84
N SER A 128 -5.40 -6.12 -1.75
CA SER A 128 -6.15 -4.96 -1.25
C SER A 128 -7.36 -4.63 -2.13
N VAL A 129 -7.19 -4.67 -3.45
CA VAL A 129 -8.29 -4.44 -4.39
C VAL A 129 -9.31 -5.57 -4.31
N ALA A 130 -8.87 -6.83 -4.25
CA ALA A 130 -9.78 -7.98 -4.14
C ALA A 130 -10.62 -7.89 -2.85
N SER A 131 -9.99 -7.64 -1.71
CA SER A 131 -10.70 -7.47 -0.42
C SER A 131 -11.66 -6.28 -0.44
N GLY A 132 -11.27 -5.16 -1.06
CA GLY A 132 -12.14 -4.00 -1.23
C GLY A 132 -13.38 -4.31 -2.06
N VAL A 133 -13.20 -5.03 -3.18
CA VAL A 133 -14.30 -5.48 -4.05
C VAL A 133 -15.22 -6.45 -3.31
N ASP A 134 -14.67 -7.40 -2.55
CA ASP A 134 -15.47 -8.35 -1.77
C ASP A 134 -16.31 -7.66 -0.69
N ASN A 135 -15.78 -6.63 -0.05
CA ASN A 135 -16.55 -5.80 0.89
C ASN A 135 -17.71 -5.06 0.19
N ILE A 136 -17.47 -4.52 -1.02
CA ILE A 136 -18.52 -3.87 -1.82
C ILE A 136 -19.61 -4.87 -2.21
N ILE A 137 -19.23 -6.06 -2.70
CA ILE A 137 -20.17 -7.12 -3.09
C ILE A 137 -20.96 -7.61 -1.87
N SER A 138 -20.34 -7.67 -0.69
CA SER A 138 -21.03 -8.02 0.54
C SER A 138 -22.12 -7.01 0.91
N ALA A 139 -21.91 -5.72 0.60
CA ALA A 139 -22.90 -4.67 0.79
C ALA A 139 -23.95 -4.62 -0.34
N VAL A 140 -23.54 -4.94 -1.58
CA VAL A 140 -24.39 -4.90 -2.77
C VAL A 140 -24.21 -6.21 -3.58
N PRO A 141 -24.93 -7.29 -3.21
CA PRO A 141 -24.75 -8.62 -3.81
C PRO A 141 -25.02 -8.66 -5.32
N GLU A 142 -25.76 -7.72 -5.84
CA GLU A 142 -26.07 -7.58 -7.28
C GLU A 142 -24.83 -7.35 -8.15
N LEU A 143 -23.74 -6.87 -7.55
CA LEU A 143 -22.46 -6.64 -8.23
C LEU A 143 -21.58 -7.90 -8.34
N ALA A 144 -21.97 -9.01 -7.73
CA ALA A 144 -21.22 -10.25 -7.78
C ALA A 144 -20.86 -10.74 -9.20
N PRO A 145 -21.77 -10.65 -10.22
CA PRO A 145 -21.45 -11.06 -11.59
C PRO A 145 -20.35 -10.23 -12.25
N VAL A 146 -20.17 -8.98 -11.82
CA VAL A 146 -19.20 -8.01 -12.38
C VAL A 146 -17.97 -7.79 -11.47
N ARG A 147 -17.65 -8.78 -10.62
CA ARG A 147 -16.55 -8.72 -9.65
C ARG A 147 -15.21 -8.40 -10.30
N VAL A 148 -14.89 -9.04 -11.41
CA VAL A 148 -13.60 -8.88 -12.10
C VAL A 148 -13.50 -7.50 -12.75
N GLU A 149 -14.57 -7.07 -13.41
CA GLU A 149 -14.66 -5.76 -14.06
C GLU A 149 -14.50 -4.63 -13.02
N LEU A 150 -15.12 -4.80 -11.86
CA LEU A 150 -15.03 -3.87 -10.75
C LEU A 150 -13.59 -3.81 -10.21
N ALA A 151 -12.92 -4.94 -10.06
CA ALA A 151 -11.52 -4.99 -9.64
C ALA A 151 -10.60 -4.29 -10.67
N ILE A 152 -10.78 -4.57 -11.96
CA ILE A 152 -10.02 -3.92 -13.04
C ILE A 152 -10.27 -2.40 -13.02
N PHE A 153 -11.50 -1.97 -12.85
CA PHE A 153 -11.85 -0.55 -12.74
C PHE A 153 -11.08 0.12 -11.60
N PHE A 154 -11.05 -0.48 -10.40
CA PHE A 154 -10.32 0.08 -9.26
C PHE A 154 -8.82 0.13 -9.50
N VAL A 155 -8.22 -0.91 -10.08
CA VAL A 155 -6.80 -0.91 -10.43
C VAL A 155 -6.47 0.23 -11.39
N ILE A 156 -7.26 0.41 -12.45
CA ILE A 156 -7.06 1.48 -13.44
C ILE A 156 -7.26 2.86 -12.78
N ALA A 157 -8.30 3.01 -11.96
CA ALA A 157 -8.58 4.28 -11.27
C ALA A 157 -7.44 4.65 -10.31
N LEU A 158 -6.97 3.71 -9.50
CA LEU A 158 -5.83 3.92 -8.58
C LEU A 158 -4.54 4.23 -9.36
N ALA A 159 -4.26 3.51 -10.44
CA ALA A 159 -3.11 3.79 -11.30
C ALA A 159 -3.19 5.20 -11.90
N ALA A 160 -4.35 5.61 -12.40
CA ALA A 160 -4.55 6.95 -12.95
C ALA A 160 -4.32 8.06 -11.91
N VAL A 161 -4.81 7.86 -10.67
CA VAL A 161 -4.59 8.80 -9.57
C VAL A 161 -3.12 8.86 -9.18
N ASN A 162 -2.44 7.71 -9.08
CA ASN A 162 -1.02 7.65 -8.74
C ASN A 162 -0.12 8.27 -9.81
N LEU A 163 -0.46 8.11 -11.10
CA LEU A 163 0.28 8.73 -12.21
C LEU A 163 0.19 10.27 -12.20
N ARG A 164 -0.81 10.85 -11.56
CA ARG A 164 -0.92 12.31 -11.36
C ARG A 164 0.06 12.87 -10.33
N GLY A 165 0.74 12.02 -9.63
CA GLY A 165 1.78 12.38 -8.67
C GLY A 165 1.36 12.23 -7.20
N VAL A 166 2.35 12.00 -6.38
CA VAL A 166 2.22 11.68 -4.94
C VAL A 166 1.45 12.75 -4.16
N ARG A 167 1.56 14.02 -4.54
CA ARG A 167 0.87 15.13 -3.88
C ARG A 167 -0.65 15.10 -4.05
N GLU A 168 -1.13 14.71 -5.22
CA GLU A 168 -2.57 14.65 -5.49
C GLU A 168 -3.18 13.38 -4.92
N SER A 169 -2.48 12.24 -5.00
CA SER A 169 -2.83 11.00 -4.31
C SER A 169 -2.95 11.21 -2.79
N SER A 170 -2.02 11.96 -2.20
CA SER A 170 -2.05 12.28 -0.77
C SER A 170 -3.26 13.10 -0.37
N LYS A 171 -3.66 14.07 -1.18
CA LYS A 171 -4.85 14.89 -0.94
C LYS A 171 -6.12 14.06 -1.03
N ALA A 172 -6.21 13.14 -1.99
CA ALA A 172 -7.34 12.21 -2.09
C ALA A 172 -7.41 11.30 -0.85
N CYS A 173 -6.28 10.80 -0.37
CA CYS A 173 -6.19 9.98 0.83
C CYS A 173 -6.58 10.76 2.11
N LEU A 174 -6.17 12.04 2.22
CA LEU A 174 -6.56 12.93 3.32
C LEU A 174 -8.06 13.22 3.35
N LEU A 175 -8.68 13.42 2.19
CA LEU A 175 -10.12 13.64 2.09
C LEU A 175 -10.92 12.42 2.60
N TYR A 176 -10.35 11.22 2.44
CA TYR A 176 -11.00 9.98 2.87
C TYR A 176 -10.74 9.66 4.37
N THR A 177 -9.63 10.11 4.94
CA THR A 177 -9.22 9.82 6.33
C THR A 177 -9.47 11.00 7.27
N SER A 178 -9.80 12.19 6.76
CA SER A 178 -10.10 13.34 7.60
C SER A 178 -11.51 13.17 8.22
N PRO A 179 -11.63 13.23 9.56
CA PRO A 179 -12.95 13.27 10.19
C PRO A 179 -13.68 14.51 9.66
N SER A 180 -14.95 14.30 9.30
CA SER A 180 -15.81 15.39 8.84
C SER A 180 -15.86 16.50 9.88
N PRO A 181 -15.78 17.79 9.50
CA PRO A 181 -15.94 18.91 10.43
C PRO A 181 -17.31 18.97 11.13
N ARG A 182 -18.18 17.99 10.88
CA ARG A 182 -19.51 17.89 11.50
C ARG A 182 -19.53 17.11 12.82
N ASP A 183 -18.39 16.53 13.22
CA ASP A 183 -18.29 15.70 14.44
C ASP A 183 -17.60 16.43 15.61
N SER A 184 -17.48 17.75 15.52
CA SER A 184 -16.98 18.63 16.60
C SER A 184 -18.05 19.58 17.08
#